data_59b5541dfdc8a6fe1f739388975f3bc0
#
_entry.id   59b5541dfdc8a6fe1f739388975f3bc0
#
_cell.length_a   1.000
_cell.length_b   1.000
_cell.length_c   1.000
_cell.angle_alpha   90.00
_cell.angle_beta   90.00
_cell.angle_gamma   90.00
#
_symmetry.space_group_name_H-M   'P 1'
#
loop_
_entity.id
_entity.type
_entity.pdbx_description
1 polymer ?
#
loop_
_entity_poly.entity_id
_entity_poly.type
_entity_poly.pdbx_seq_one_letter_code
_entity_poly.pdbx_strand_id
1 'polypeptide(L)'
;RKSYLEWEQNGRKGSNKPELRGKDEWVQVSWDTALGLTAKAILDTIEKYGNEGCFSSSYGGWSHAGIFRPNVLQGRFFNLLGGSSVTTGDYSAGAGQILLPMVIGDMEVYSPQTAWEQLRDNTELVVFIGCDPDKNNRIEYTVCDHEMYSGWDAIKQAGCQFISIDPQVTTTDEKMGSEWVRIVPNTDTALFMAMGYHLLSQNKHNQAFIDKYTVGFDKYRAHLEGKDGSAPKTPEWAEKITGIPAAKIRALAELMASKRTQLCASWAIQRAHHGEMPYWAIVNFACILGNIGLPGQGVGFSWHYGGGGTAQSGGTAPTGMSQGRNPVKKICPASRISEMLLNPGKEFTYNGSKYTSPTVKL
;
A
#
# COMPACT_ATOMS: atom_id res chain seq x y z
N ARG A 1 25.32 19.85 11.73
CA ARG A 1 26.68 19.57 11.19
C ARG A 1 27.63 20.67 11.62
N LYS A 2 28.86 20.31 11.96
CA LYS A 2 29.92 21.23 12.38
C LYS A 2 30.21 22.24 11.29
N SER A 3 30.43 21.84 10.06
CA SER A 3 30.73 22.74 8.94
C SER A 3 29.61 23.76 8.67
N TYR A 4 28.34 23.41 8.91
CA TYR A 4 27.24 24.34 8.77
C TYR A 4 27.25 25.40 9.90
N LEU A 5 27.51 24.97 11.14
CA LEU A 5 27.61 25.88 12.28
C LEU A 5 28.78 26.88 12.11
N GLU A 6 29.93 26.39 11.69
CA GLU A 6 31.09 27.22 11.38
C GLU A 6 30.82 28.25 10.26
N TRP A 7 30.10 27.81 9.22
CA TRP A 7 29.68 28.69 8.12
C TRP A 7 28.73 29.80 8.60
N GLU A 8 27.75 29.48 9.44
CA GLU A 8 26.84 30.47 10.06
C GLU A 8 27.62 31.45 10.95
N GLN A 9 28.53 30.95 11.79
CA GLN A 9 29.37 31.77 12.68
C GLN A 9 30.32 32.69 11.89
N ASN A 10 30.76 32.27 10.71
CA ASN A 10 31.59 33.07 9.80
C ASN A 10 30.74 34.00 8.89
N GLY A 11 29.51 34.32 9.27
CA GLY A 11 28.63 35.22 8.54
C GLY A 11 28.26 34.72 7.16
N ARG A 12 28.18 33.38 7.00
CA ARG A 12 27.81 32.68 5.76
C ARG A 12 28.76 32.97 4.58
N LYS A 13 30.00 33.25 4.85
CA LYS A 13 31.02 33.44 3.82
C LYS A 13 31.52 32.08 3.31
N GLY A 14 31.65 31.95 1.98
CA GLY A 14 32.11 30.72 1.34
C GLY A 14 31.01 29.63 1.24
N SER A 15 31.45 28.40 1.09
CA SER A 15 30.56 27.22 0.97
C SER A 15 30.17 26.67 2.35
N ASN A 16 28.91 26.28 2.52
CA ASN A 16 28.43 25.49 3.65
C ASN A 16 28.78 24.01 3.57
N LYS A 17 29.65 23.66 2.63
CA LYS A 17 30.19 22.32 2.39
C LYS A 17 29.09 21.23 2.27
N PRO A 18 28.19 21.33 1.29
CA PRO A 18 27.12 20.36 1.12
C PRO A 18 27.65 18.94 0.79
N GLU A 19 28.83 18.83 0.21
CA GLU A 19 29.54 17.60 -0.10
C GLU A 19 29.93 16.78 1.15
N LEU A 20 29.94 17.41 2.33
CA LEU A 20 30.16 16.72 3.61
C LEU A 20 28.89 16.12 4.22
N ARG A 21 27.74 16.22 3.56
CA ARG A 21 26.52 15.55 4.06
C ARG A 21 26.76 14.06 4.25
N GLY A 22 26.43 13.55 5.44
CA GLY A 22 26.65 12.14 5.82
C GLY A 22 28.08 11.80 6.26
N LYS A 23 29.04 12.73 6.12
CA LYS A 23 30.45 12.54 6.51
C LYS A 23 30.95 13.57 7.53
N ASP A 24 30.19 14.62 7.75
CA ASP A 24 30.53 15.71 8.65
C ASP A 24 30.38 15.31 10.12
N GLU A 25 31.11 15.98 11.01
CA GLU A 25 30.93 15.84 12.45
C GLU A 25 29.60 16.46 12.91
N TRP A 26 29.00 15.87 13.93
CA TRP A 26 27.84 16.40 14.63
C TRP A 26 28.30 17.15 15.89
N VAL A 27 27.74 18.33 16.10
CA VAL A 27 28.01 19.15 17.27
C VAL A 27 26.72 19.36 18.04
N GLN A 28 26.75 19.12 19.35
CA GLN A 28 25.65 19.45 20.24
C GLN A 28 25.53 20.95 20.39
N VAL A 29 24.31 21.47 20.26
CA VAL A 29 24.00 22.91 20.44
C VAL A 29 22.79 23.04 21.36
N SER A 30 22.55 24.25 21.90
CA SER A 30 21.30 24.51 22.64
C SER A 30 20.10 24.50 21.73
N TRP A 31 18.91 24.30 22.30
CA TRP A 31 17.66 24.42 21.57
C TRP A 31 17.47 25.80 20.94
N ASP A 32 17.83 26.89 21.63
CA ASP A 32 17.73 28.25 21.09
C ASP A 32 18.58 28.39 19.83
N THR A 33 19.80 27.87 19.85
CA THR A 33 20.68 27.88 18.68
C THR A 33 20.07 27.06 17.54
N ALA A 34 19.58 25.84 17.81
CA ALA A 34 19.00 24.96 16.79
C ALA A 34 17.75 25.59 16.17
N LEU A 35 16.83 26.08 16.98
CA LEU A 35 15.59 26.73 16.52
C LEU A 35 15.87 28.02 15.75
N GLY A 36 16.81 28.84 16.23
CA GLY A 36 17.21 30.06 15.53
C GLY A 36 17.80 29.79 14.15
N LEU A 37 18.68 28.79 14.03
CA LEU A 37 19.26 28.39 12.74
C LEU A 37 18.19 27.82 11.79
N THR A 38 17.26 27.04 12.31
CA THR A 38 16.17 26.48 11.52
C THR A 38 15.23 27.57 11.02
N ALA A 39 14.77 28.46 11.90
CA ALA A 39 13.90 29.57 11.54
C ALA A 39 14.54 30.45 10.49
N LYS A 40 15.81 30.78 10.67
CA LYS A 40 16.58 31.60 9.71
C LYS A 40 16.68 30.92 8.34
N ALA A 41 16.97 29.62 8.27
CA ALA A 41 17.05 28.89 7.02
C ALA A 41 15.70 28.84 6.27
N ILE A 42 14.57 28.69 6.99
CA ILE A 42 13.22 28.70 6.42
C ILE A 42 12.91 30.11 5.89
N LEU A 43 13.10 31.16 6.69
CA LEU A 43 12.81 32.55 6.30
C LEU A 43 13.64 32.99 5.10
N ASP A 44 14.94 32.72 5.11
CA ASP A 44 15.85 33.05 3.98
C ASP A 44 15.42 32.30 2.69
N THR A 45 14.92 31.09 2.83
CA THR A 45 14.40 30.31 1.67
C THR A 45 13.12 30.94 1.13
N ILE A 46 12.21 31.33 2.02
CA ILE A 46 10.95 31.98 1.64
C ILE A 46 11.20 33.33 0.98
N GLU A 47 12.10 34.16 1.59
CA GLU A 47 12.44 35.45 1.04
C GLU A 47 13.06 35.36 -0.35
N LYS A 48 13.97 34.41 -0.56
CA LYS A 48 14.70 34.27 -1.81
C LYS A 48 13.96 33.53 -2.92
N TYR A 49 13.15 32.52 -2.58
CA TYR A 49 12.55 31.59 -3.54
C TYR A 49 11.03 31.47 -3.43
N GLY A 50 10.41 32.20 -2.50
CA GLY A 50 8.99 32.05 -2.18
C GLY A 50 8.70 30.78 -1.37
N ASN A 51 7.46 30.67 -0.92
CA ASN A 51 7.00 29.53 -0.14
C ASN A 51 7.08 28.19 -0.90
N GLU A 52 6.97 28.22 -2.23
CA GLU A 52 7.10 27.02 -3.06
C GLU A 52 8.52 26.41 -3.05
N GLY A 53 9.53 27.18 -2.64
CA GLY A 53 10.90 26.71 -2.41
C GLY A 53 11.05 25.81 -1.19
N CYS A 54 10.10 25.83 -0.27
CA CYS A 54 10.01 24.91 0.87
C CYS A 54 9.20 23.68 0.49
N PHE A 55 9.71 22.49 0.81
CA PHE A 55 9.03 21.24 0.59
C PHE A 55 8.70 20.58 1.93
N SER A 56 7.45 20.63 2.32
CA SER A 56 6.99 20.01 3.56
C SER A 56 6.18 18.77 3.26
N SER A 57 6.71 17.62 3.65
CA SER A 57 5.99 16.39 3.59
C SER A 57 6.39 15.50 4.75
N SER A 58 5.45 15.16 5.56
CA SER A 58 5.61 14.21 6.63
C SER A 58 4.47 13.20 6.56
N TYR A 59 4.82 11.94 6.53
CA TYR A 59 3.87 10.86 6.62
C TYR A 59 4.18 10.04 7.88
N GLY A 60 3.54 10.39 8.98
CA GLY A 60 3.73 9.76 10.27
C GLY A 60 2.56 8.88 10.66
N GLY A 61 2.15 7.94 9.79
CA GLY A 61 0.96 7.11 9.99
C GLY A 61 0.88 6.43 11.35
N TRP A 62 2.01 6.05 11.91
CA TRP A 62 2.10 5.36 13.19
C TRP A 62 2.31 6.27 14.40
N SER A 63 2.47 7.55 14.20
CA SER A 63 2.64 8.53 15.28
C SER A 63 1.28 8.99 15.77
N HIS A 64 0.61 8.17 16.55
CA HIS A 64 -0.73 8.45 17.05
C HIS A 64 -0.71 9.23 18.37
N ALA A 65 -0.09 10.40 18.37
CA ALA A 65 -0.18 11.33 19.48
C ALA A 65 -1.47 12.17 19.43
N GLY A 66 -2.56 11.60 18.92
CA GLY A 66 -3.84 12.27 18.77
C GLY A 66 -3.74 13.53 17.90
N ILE A 67 -4.16 14.67 18.44
CA ILE A 67 -4.14 15.96 17.74
C ILE A 67 -2.73 16.49 17.41
N PHE A 68 -1.70 15.96 18.07
CA PHE A 68 -0.31 16.39 17.90
C PHE A 68 0.50 15.51 16.94
N ARG A 69 -0.15 14.79 16.03
CA ARG A 69 0.55 14.00 15.02
C ARG A 69 1.55 14.85 14.21
N PRO A 70 2.77 14.36 13.94
CA PRO A 70 3.83 15.14 13.28
C PRO A 70 3.41 15.74 11.94
N ASN A 71 2.70 15.00 11.11
CA ASN A 71 2.21 15.49 9.82
C ASN A 71 1.21 16.64 9.96
N VAL A 72 0.35 16.59 10.99
CA VAL A 72 -0.61 17.65 11.27
C VAL A 72 0.10 18.91 11.74
N LEU A 73 1.07 18.77 12.66
CA LEU A 73 1.85 19.90 13.18
C LEU A 73 2.71 20.55 12.09
N GLN A 74 3.38 19.73 11.26
CA GLN A 74 4.19 20.23 10.14
C GLN A 74 3.32 20.95 9.11
N GLY A 75 2.20 20.36 8.71
CA GLY A 75 1.25 20.98 7.78
C GLY A 75 0.73 22.31 8.31
N ARG A 76 0.32 22.35 9.59
CA ARG A 76 -0.12 23.58 10.25
C ARG A 76 0.98 24.65 10.26
N PHE A 77 2.21 24.28 10.63
CA PHE A 77 3.34 25.22 10.68
C PHE A 77 3.57 25.88 9.32
N PHE A 78 3.73 25.10 8.27
CA PHE A 78 3.99 25.67 6.94
C PHE A 78 2.78 26.42 6.36
N ASN A 79 1.55 25.96 6.60
CA ASN A 79 0.36 26.66 6.13
C ASN A 79 0.20 28.05 6.77
N LEU A 80 0.56 28.16 8.06
CA LEU A 80 0.58 29.46 8.76
C LEU A 80 1.70 30.39 8.28
N LEU A 81 2.79 29.84 7.76
CA LEU A 81 3.88 30.61 7.15
C LEU A 81 3.63 30.99 5.67
N GLY A 82 2.46 30.66 5.12
CA GLY A 82 2.12 30.97 3.73
C GLY A 82 2.19 29.77 2.78
N GLY A 83 2.34 28.56 3.32
CA GLY A 83 2.30 27.30 2.57
C GLY A 83 3.66 26.76 2.19
N SER A 84 3.63 25.66 1.46
CA SER A 84 4.81 24.97 0.92
C SER A 84 4.44 24.05 -0.23
N SER A 85 5.40 23.63 -1.02
CA SER A 85 5.26 22.48 -1.92
C SER A 85 5.10 21.21 -1.09
N VAL A 86 4.25 20.28 -1.56
CA VAL A 86 3.90 19.06 -0.80
C VAL A 86 3.96 17.82 -1.67
N THR A 87 4.07 16.65 -1.04
CA THR A 87 3.86 15.39 -1.75
C THR A 87 2.38 15.08 -1.94
N THR A 88 2.08 14.26 -2.95
CA THR A 88 0.79 13.61 -3.13
C THR A 88 0.98 12.11 -3.37
N GLY A 89 0.02 11.30 -2.91
CA GLY A 89 0.17 9.85 -2.88
C GLY A 89 1.19 9.38 -1.85
N ASP A 90 1.35 8.08 -1.75
CA ASP A 90 2.30 7.43 -0.85
C ASP A 90 2.83 6.11 -1.44
N TYR A 91 3.71 5.44 -0.71
CA TYR A 91 4.18 4.10 -1.02
C TYR A 91 3.51 3.01 -0.18
N SER A 92 2.69 3.38 0.80
CA SER A 92 2.03 2.42 1.69
C SER A 92 1.09 1.52 0.90
N ALA A 93 0.16 2.14 0.15
CA ALA A 93 -0.84 1.47 -0.67
C ALA A 93 -1.10 2.21 -2.00
N GLY A 94 -0.12 2.98 -2.49
CA GLY A 94 -0.30 3.90 -3.62
C GLY A 94 -0.80 3.25 -4.91
N ALA A 95 -0.35 2.04 -5.24
CA ALA A 95 -0.84 1.33 -6.41
C ALA A 95 -2.32 0.91 -6.24
N GLY A 96 -2.69 0.41 -5.05
CA GLY A 96 -4.07 0.07 -4.73
C GLY A 96 -5.00 1.28 -4.75
N GLN A 97 -4.56 2.40 -4.18
CA GLN A 97 -5.34 3.64 -4.17
C GLN A 97 -5.70 4.14 -5.58
N ILE A 98 -4.86 3.89 -6.57
CA ILE A 98 -5.09 4.30 -7.95
C ILE A 98 -5.87 3.23 -8.74
N LEU A 99 -5.50 1.96 -8.58
CA LEU A 99 -6.08 0.88 -9.37
C LEU A 99 -7.49 0.48 -8.93
N LEU A 100 -7.67 0.24 -7.62
CA LEU A 100 -8.92 -0.37 -7.12
C LEU A 100 -10.16 0.49 -7.42
N PRO A 101 -10.14 1.83 -7.31
CA PRO A 101 -11.28 2.65 -7.75
C PRO A 101 -11.65 2.45 -9.23
N MET A 102 -10.69 2.13 -10.10
CA MET A 102 -10.94 1.88 -11.52
C MET A 102 -11.46 0.48 -11.80
N VAL A 103 -11.13 -0.50 -10.92
CA VAL A 103 -11.44 -1.92 -11.12
C VAL A 103 -12.69 -2.33 -10.38
N ILE A 104 -12.86 -1.90 -9.12
CA ILE A 104 -13.97 -2.28 -8.24
C ILE A 104 -14.81 -1.11 -7.76
N GLY A 105 -14.46 0.13 -8.12
CA GLY A 105 -15.22 1.32 -7.75
C GLY A 105 -14.97 1.85 -6.33
N ASP A 106 -14.08 1.24 -5.57
CA ASP A 106 -13.71 1.63 -4.21
C ASP A 106 -12.20 1.57 -4.01
N MET A 107 -11.69 2.39 -3.10
CA MET A 107 -10.27 2.38 -2.73
C MET A 107 -9.87 1.11 -1.97
N GLU A 108 -10.74 0.50 -1.26
CA GLU A 108 -10.71 -0.73 -0.47
C GLU A 108 -9.53 -0.85 0.51
N VAL A 109 -8.32 -0.47 0.12
CA VAL A 109 -7.08 -0.58 0.92
C VAL A 109 -7.12 0.10 2.30
N TYR A 110 -8.08 0.96 2.55
CA TYR A 110 -8.33 1.58 3.85
C TYR A 110 -9.72 1.27 4.40
N SER A 111 -10.47 0.45 3.69
CA SER A 111 -11.82 0.08 4.11
C SER A 111 -11.78 -1.01 5.18
N PRO A 112 -12.78 -1.04 6.09
CA PRO A 112 -12.99 -2.16 7.00
C PRO A 112 -13.15 -3.46 6.21
N GLN A 113 -12.57 -4.52 6.74
CA GLN A 113 -12.66 -5.84 6.13
C GLN A 113 -13.91 -6.58 6.61
N THR A 114 -14.15 -7.78 6.08
CA THR A 114 -15.28 -8.64 6.46
C THR A 114 -15.31 -8.89 7.97
N ALA A 115 -16.49 -8.78 8.59
CA ALA A 115 -16.68 -8.98 10.02
C ALA A 115 -16.27 -10.38 10.50
N TRP A 116 -15.75 -10.46 11.72
CA TRP A 116 -15.27 -11.71 12.32
C TRP A 116 -16.33 -12.81 12.34
N GLU A 117 -17.56 -12.47 12.66
CA GLU A 117 -18.69 -13.39 12.68
C GLU A 117 -18.99 -13.94 11.27
N GLN A 118 -18.91 -13.08 10.26
CA GLN A 118 -19.13 -13.50 8.88
C GLN A 118 -18.07 -14.51 8.41
N LEU A 119 -16.82 -14.28 8.80
CA LEU A 119 -15.73 -15.21 8.50
C LEU A 119 -15.90 -16.52 9.27
N ARG A 120 -16.13 -16.45 10.58
CA ARG A 120 -16.32 -17.64 11.45
C ARG A 120 -17.44 -18.54 10.95
N ASP A 121 -18.56 -17.94 10.56
CA ASP A 121 -19.79 -18.71 10.24
C ASP A 121 -19.84 -19.18 8.78
N ASN A 122 -19.08 -18.54 7.88
CA ASN A 122 -19.23 -18.77 6.45
C ASN A 122 -17.95 -19.15 5.70
N THR A 123 -16.76 -18.98 6.27
CA THR A 123 -15.50 -19.24 5.55
C THR A 123 -14.98 -20.65 5.84
N GLU A 124 -14.56 -21.35 4.79
CA GLU A 124 -13.95 -22.69 4.90
C GLU A 124 -12.44 -22.65 4.63
N LEU A 125 -12.00 -21.62 3.90
CA LEU A 125 -10.60 -21.43 3.54
C LEU A 125 -10.23 -19.96 3.58
N VAL A 126 -9.22 -19.61 4.35
CA VAL A 126 -8.53 -18.32 4.32
C VAL A 126 -7.19 -18.48 3.62
N VAL A 127 -6.92 -17.60 2.65
CA VAL A 127 -5.63 -17.55 1.95
C VAL A 127 -4.95 -16.23 2.22
N PHE A 128 -3.88 -16.24 2.99
CA PHE A 128 -3.02 -15.09 3.19
C PHE A 128 -2.06 -14.91 2.01
N ILE A 129 -1.97 -13.71 1.46
CA ILE A 129 -1.17 -13.38 0.27
C ILE A 129 -0.25 -12.21 0.63
N GLY A 130 1.01 -12.52 0.93
CA GLY A 130 1.97 -11.55 1.43
C GLY A 130 1.42 -10.82 2.67
N CYS A 131 0.71 -11.50 3.55
CA CYS A 131 -0.11 -10.90 4.59
C CYS A 131 0.15 -11.56 5.95
N ASP A 132 0.66 -10.77 6.91
CA ASP A 132 0.98 -11.21 8.28
C ASP A 132 0.22 -10.37 9.32
N PRO A 133 -1.11 -10.60 9.49
CA PRO A 133 -1.91 -9.83 10.43
C PRO A 133 -1.43 -9.93 11.89
N ASP A 134 -0.96 -11.10 12.33
CA ASP A 134 -0.47 -11.29 13.69
C ASP A 134 0.68 -10.34 14.05
N LYS A 135 1.54 -10.04 13.09
CA LYS A 135 2.64 -9.11 13.28
C LYS A 135 2.23 -7.65 13.09
N ASN A 136 1.43 -7.37 12.07
CA ASN A 136 1.23 -6.01 11.59
C ASN A 136 -0.05 -5.35 12.12
N ASN A 137 -1.04 -6.13 12.56
CA ASN A 137 -2.34 -5.64 12.98
C ASN A 137 -2.63 -5.86 14.46
N ARG A 138 -1.62 -5.78 15.31
CA ARG A 138 -1.76 -5.92 16.78
C ARG A 138 -2.61 -4.82 17.40
N ILE A 139 -2.61 -3.64 16.78
CA ILE A 139 -3.48 -2.52 17.08
C ILE A 139 -4.09 -2.11 15.77
N GLU A 140 -5.35 -2.36 15.58
CA GLU A 140 -6.07 -2.04 14.36
C GLU A 140 -6.11 -0.53 14.16
N TYR A 141 -5.88 -0.08 12.93
CA TYR A 141 -5.71 1.34 12.64
C TYR A 141 -6.99 2.17 12.90
N THR A 142 -8.13 1.60 12.54
CA THR A 142 -9.42 2.30 12.66
C THR A 142 -10.21 1.92 13.89
N VAL A 143 -9.92 0.76 14.47
CA VAL A 143 -10.62 0.20 15.63
C VAL A 143 -9.59 -0.38 16.61
N CYS A 144 -9.49 0.24 17.77
CA CYS A 144 -8.51 -0.16 18.79
C CYS A 144 -9.15 -1.09 19.84
N ASP A 145 -9.87 -2.11 19.39
CA ASP A 145 -10.58 -3.05 20.26
C ASP A 145 -9.81 -4.33 20.56
N HIS A 146 -8.69 -4.58 19.86
CA HIS A 146 -7.87 -5.78 19.98
C HIS A 146 -8.57 -7.10 19.61
N GLU A 147 -9.65 -7.05 18.87
CA GLU A 147 -10.42 -8.25 18.50
C GLU A 147 -9.72 -9.14 17.46
N MET A 148 -8.67 -8.65 16.79
CA MET A 148 -7.95 -9.40 15.77
C MET A 148 -7.51 -10.78 16.26
N TYR A 149 -6.97 -10.88 17.48
CA TYR A 149 -6.51 -12.17 17.99
C TYR A 149 -7.66 -13.14 18.26
N SER A 150 -8.70 -12.68 18.96
CA SER A 150 -9.87 -13.49 19.26
C SER A 150 -10.67 -13.85 18.00
N GLY A 151 -10.71 -12.95 17.03
CA GLY A 151 -11.34 -13.17 15.73
C GLY A 151 -10.69 -14.31 14.95
N TRP A 152 -9.37 -14.27 14.75
CA TRP A 152 -8.66 -15.35 14.07
C TRP A 152 -8.74 -16.67 14.82
N ASP A 153 -8.65 -16.65 16.16
CA ASP A 153 -8.78 -17.85 16.98
C ASP A 153 -10.19 -18.48 16.84
N ALA A 154 -11.24 -17.65 16.80
CA ALA A 154 -12.61 -18.14 16.60
C ALA A 154 -12.81 -18.78 15.22
N ILE A 155 -12.23 -18.19 14.17
CA ILE A 155 -12.28 -18.74 12.80
C ILE A 155 -11.54 -20.09 12.74
N LYS A 156 -10.38 -20.19 13.38
CA LYS A 156 -9.61 -21.44 13.49
C LYS A 156 -10.40 -22.52 14.25
N GLN A 157 -11.02 -22.17 15.37
CA GLN A 157 -11.84 -23.07 16.16
C GLN A 157 -13.09 -23.56 15.43
N ALA A 158 -13.62 -22.75 14.50
CA ALA A 158 -14.72 -23.13 13.63
C ALA A 158 -14.31 -24.14 12.53
N GLY A 159 -13.03 -24.51 12.45
CA GLY A 159 -12.53 -25.53 11.52
C GLY A 159 -12.11 -24.99 10.16
N CYS A 160 -11.97 -23.67 10.02
CA CYS A 160 -11.47 -23.06 8.80
C CYS A 160 -10.01 -23.51 8.52
N GLN A 161 -9.71 -23.76 7.24
CA GLN A 161 -8.37 -24.06 6.77
C GLN A 161 -7.63 -22.77 6.43
N PHE A 162 -6.29 -22.79 6.60
CA PHE A 162 -5.44 -21.64 6.30
C PHE A 162 -4.31 -22.02 5.33
N ILE A 163 -4.12 -21.19 4.33
CA ILE A 163 -2.97 -21.24 3.40
C ILE A 163 -2.28 -19.88 3.43
N SER A 164 -0.97 -19.88 3.35
CA SER A 164 -0.17 -18.68 3.20
C SER A 164 0.70 -18.77 1.95
N ILE A 165 0.60 -17.76 1.11
CA ILE A 165 1.43 -17.57 -0.09
C ILE A 165 2.37 -16.41 0.21
N ASP A 166 3.60 -16.74 0.64
CA ASP A 166 4.57 -15.75 1.11
C ASP A 166 6.00 -16.24 0.84
N PRO A 167 6.96 -15.36 0.58
CA PRO A 167 8.37 -15.74 0.46
C PRO A 167 8.97 -16.39 1.70
N GLN A 168 8.40 -16.13 2.88
CA GLN A 168 8.87 -16.61 4.18
C GLN A 168 7.69 -17.12 5.03
N VAL A 169 7.99 -17.97 5.99
CA VAL A 169 7.03 -18.35 7.05
C VAL A 169 6.80 -17.14 7.94
N THR A 170 5.55 -16.80 8.21
CA THR A 170 5.16 -15.65 9.02
C THR A 170 4.71 -16.04 10.43
N THR A 171 4.59 -15.06 11.34
CA THR A 171 4.04 -15.31 12.66
C THR A 171 2.56 -15.72 12.60
N THR A 172 1.83 -15.22 11.62
CA THR A 172 0.46 -15.65 11.32
C THR A 172 0.39 -17.13 10.95
N ASP A 173 1.35 -17.61 10.13
CA ASP A 173 1.39 -19.01 9.72
C ASP A 173 1.60 -19.95 10.90
N GLU A 174 2.52 -19.62 11.79
CA GLU A 174 2.79 -20.40 13.00
C GLU A 174 1.55 -20.45 13.90
N LYS A 175 0.88 -19.33 14.08
CA LYS A 175 -0.31 -19.22 14.93
C LYS A 175 -1.52 -19.94 14.34
N MET A 176 -1.80 -19.73 13.06
CA MET A 176 -2.95 -20.34 12.40
C MET A 176 -2.73 -21.80 12.01
N GLY A 177 -1.47 -22.24 11.88
CA GLY A 177 -1.13 -23.55 11.34
C GLY A 177 -1.37 -23.58 9.82
N SER A 178 -1.01 -22.48 9.13
CA SER A 178 -1.22 -22.36 7.70
C SER A 178 -0.36 -23.34 6.91
N GLU A 179 -0.89 -23.86 5.83
CA GLU A 179 -0.05 -24.48 4.81
C GLU A 179 0.74 -23.38 4.09
N TRP A 180 2.04 -23.35 4.31
CA TRP A 180 2.91 -22.36 3.67
C TRP A 180 3.28 -22.76 2.24
N VAL A 181 3.04 -21.86 1.31
CA VAL A 181 3.39 -21.97 -0.11
C VAL A 181 4.41 -20.89 -0.44
N ARG A 182 5.68 -21.31 -0.54
CA ARG A 182 6.76 -20.39 -0.90
C ARG A 182 6.61 -19.88 -2.32
N ILE A 183 6.71 -18.56 -2.49
CA ILE A 183 6.68 -17.89 -3.78
C ILE A 183 7.91 -17.00 -3.97
N VAL A 184 8.40 -16.88 -5.20
CA VAL A 184 9.38 -15.86 -5.54
C VAL A 184 8.72 -14.47 -5.42
N PRO A 185 9.33 -13.50 -4.68
CA PRO A 185 8.75 -12.17 -4.52
C PRO A 185 8.38 -11.50 -5.83
N ASN A 186 7.27 -10.76 -5.85
CA ASN A 186 6.75 -10.03 -7.01
C ASN A 186 6.32 -10.91 -8.20
N THR A 187 5.93 -12.14 -7.94
CA THR A 187 5.42 -13.05 -9.00
C THR A 187 3.97 -13.49 -8.79
N ASP A 188 3.28 -12.86 -7.86
CA ASP A 188 1.87 -13.15 -7.51
C ASP A 188 0.95 -13.07 -8.74
N THR A 189 1.17 -12.08 -9.60
CA THR A 189 0.42 -11.90 -10.85
C THR A 189 0.45 -13.16 -11.70
N ALA A 190 1.63 -13.78 -11.88
CA ALA A 190 1.77 -15.00 -12.66
C ALA A 190 1.04 -16.18 -12.03
N LEU A 191 1.10 -16.29 -10.70
CA LEU A 191 0.37 -17.33 -9.96
C LEU A 191 -1.14 -17.23 -10.19
N PHE A 192 -1.73 -16.05 -9.94
CA PHE A 192 -3.17 -15.85 -10.05
C PHE A 192 -3.67 -15.97 -11.49
N MET A 193 -2.89 -15.52 -12.48
CA MET A 193 -3.18 -15.75 -13.89
C MET A 193 -3.22 -17.24 -14.23
N ALA A 194 -2.25 -18.02 -13.77
CA ALA A 194 -2.18 -19.44 -14.04
C ALA A 194 -3.29 -20.25 -13.35
N MET A 195 -3.62 -19.89 -12.13
CA MET A 195 -4.78 -20.46 -11.44
C MET A 195 -6.08 -20.16 -12.19
N GLY A 196 -6.25 -18.91 -12.63
CA GLY A 196 -7.39 -18.50 -13.45
C GLY A 196 -7.46 -19.25 -14.78
N TYR A 197 -6.35 -19.36 -15.50
CA TYR A 197 -6.25 -20.17 -16.73
C TYR A 197 -6.70 -21.61 -16.49
N HIS A 198 -6.20 -22.22 -15.42
CA HIS A 198 -6.53 -23.61 -15.08
C HIS A 198 -8.04 -23.78 -14.85
N LEU A 199 -8.67 -22.94 -14.02
CA LEU A 199 -10.10 -23.04 -13.76
C LEU A 199 -10.94 -22.83 -15.01
N LEU A 200 -10.57 -21.88 -15.86
CA LEU A 200 -11.25 -21.64 -17.14
C LEU A 200 -11.11 -22.83 -18.09
N SER A 201 -9.92 -23.44 -18.20
CA SER A 201 -9.69 -24.60 -19.06
C SER A 201 -10.45 -25.86 -18.61
N GLN A 202 -10.74 -25.97 -17.31
CA GLN A 202 -11.49 -27.08 -16.72
C GLN A 202 -12.99 -26.78 -16.55
N ASN A 203 -13.48 -25.62 -17.03
CA ASN A 203 -14.87 -25.16 -16.83
C ASN A 203 -15.28 -25.14 -15.34
N LYS A 204 -14.34 -24.85 -14.43
CA LYS A 204 -14.55 -24.75 -12.98
C LYS A 204 -14.70 -23.29 -12.50
N HIS A 205 -15.03 -22.38 -13.39
CA HIS A 205 -15.26 -20.97 -13.12
C HIS A 205 -16.76 -20.66 -12.97
N ASN A 206 -17.08 -19.55 -12.32
CA ASN A 206 -18.47 -19.11 -12.19
C ASN A 206 -18.86 -18.18 -13.35
N GLN A 207 -19.34 -18.76 -14.46
CA GLN A 207 -19.73 -18.01 -15.65
C GLN A 207 -20.87 -17.03 -15.36
N ALA A 208 -21.84 -17.39 -14.52
CA ALA A 208 -22.98 -16.52 -14.21
C ALA A 208 -22.54 -15.25 -13.46
N PHE A 209 -21.54 -15.36 -12.58
CA PHE A 209 -20.95 -14.20 -11.92
C PHE A 209 -20.22 -13.30 -12.93
N ILE A 210 -19.41 -13.91 -13.78
CA ILE A 210 -18.65 -13.21 -14.81
C ILE A 210 -19.56 -12.40 -15.72
N ASP A 211 -20.61 -13.02 -16.26
CA ASP A 211 -21.56 -12.41 -17.19
C ASP A 211 -22.31 -11.23 -16.55
N LYS A 212 -22.61 -11.33 -15.26
CA LYS A 212 -23.44 -10.36 -14.58
C LYS A 212 -22.63 -9.18 -13.98
N TYR A 213 -21.42 -9.45 -13.49
CA TYR A 213 -20.70 -8.51 -12.62
C TYR A 213 -19.34 -8.06 -13.17
N THR A 214 -18.93 -8.50 -14.37
CA THR A 214 -17.65 -8.09 -14.94
C THR A 214 -17.80 -7.40 -16.30
N VAL A 215 -16.81 -6.59 -16.64
CA VAL A 215 -16.69 -5.92 -17.94
C VAL A 215 -15.32 -6.22 -18.52
N GLY A 216 -15.25 -6.60 -19.80
CA GLY A 216 -13.98 -6.86 -20.50
C GLY A 216 -13.33 -8.19 -20.16
N PHE A 217 -14.06 -9.13 -19.55
CA PHE A 217 -13.53 -10.43 -19.19
C PHE A 217 -13.08 -11.26 -20.39
N ASP A 218 -13.72 -11.09 -21.53
CA ASP A 218 -13.33 -11.69 -22.80
C ASP A 218 -11.88 -11.37 -23.20
N LYS A 219 -11.46 -10.13 -23.01
CA LYS A 219 -10.07 -9.70 -23.24
C LYS A 219 -9.10 -10.33 -22.27
N TYR A 220 -9.49 -10.38 -20.97
CA TYR A 220 -8.67 -11.04 -19.96
C TYR A 220 -8.52 -12.54 -20.22
N ARG A 221 -9.61 -13.21 -20.57
CA ARG A 221 -9.60 -14.61 -20.97
C ARG A 221 -8.71 -14.85 -22.18
N ALA A 222 -8.82 -14.00 -23.21
CA ALA A 222 -7.96 -14.08 -24.40
C ALA A 222 -6.46 -13.94 -24.05
N HIS A 223 -6.14 -13.06 -23.09
CA HIS A 223 -4.78 -12.90 -22.57
C HIS A 223 -4.31 -14.15 -21.82
N LEU A 224 -5.14 -14.73 -20.95
CA LEU A 224 -4.80 -15.97 -20.25
C LEU A 224 -4.56 -17.12 -21.23
N GLU A 225 -5.36 -17.22 -22.26
CA GLU A 225 -5.27 -18.28 -23.29
C GLU A 225 -4.17 -18.01 -24.34
N GLY A 226 -3.51 -16.85 -24.32
CA GLY A 226 -2.48 -16.47 -25.29
C GLY A 226 -3.02 -16.08 -26.67
N LYS A 227 -4.32 -15.82 -26.78
CA LYS A 227 -4.97 -15.43 -28.05
C LYS A 227 -4.67 -13.99 -28.49
N ASP A 228 -4.07 -13.20 -27.61
CA ASP A 228 -3.57 -11.86 -27.89
C ASP A 228 -2.13 -11.82 -28.44
N GLY A 229 -1.56 -12.99 -28.74
CA GLY A 229 -0.18 -13.16 -29.20
C GLY A 229 0.86 -13.34 -28.09
N SER A 230 0.44 -13.31 -26.83
CA SER A 230 1.30 -13.62 -25.69
C SER A 230 1.36 -15.13 -25.44
N ALA A 231 2.30 -15.59 -24.60
CA ALA A 231 2.31 -17.00 -24.17
C ALA A 231 1.08 -17.31 -23.30
N PRO A 232 0.43 -18.48 -23.45
CA PRO A 232 -0.62 -18.93 -22.54
C PRO A 232 -0.14 -18.99 -21.10
N LYS A 233 -0.97 -18.54 -20.16
CA LYS A 233 -0.63 -18.44 -18.74
C LYS A 233 -0.85 -19.77 -18.01
N THR A 234 -0.27 -20.84 -18.54
CA THR A 234 -0.44 -22.19 -17.98
C THR A 234 0.24 -22.33 -16.61
N PRO A 235 -0.13 -23.34 -15.79
CA PRO A 235 0.61 -23.65 -14.57
C PRO A 235 2.10 -23.90 -14.80
N GLU A 236 2.50 -24.52 -15.92
CA GLU A 236 3.90 -24.76 -16.30
C GLU A 236 4.63 -23.47 -16.68
N TRP A 237 3.94 -22.50 -17.26
CA TRP A 237 4.48 -21.16 -17.49
C TRP A 237 4.76 -20.46 -16.15
N ALA A 238 3.79 -20.52 -15.22
CA ALA A 238 3.92 -19.85 -13.92
C ALA A 238 4.93 -20.54 -12.99
N GLU A 239 5.10 -21.87 -13.07
CA GLU A 239 6.11 -22.60 -12.30
C GLU A 239 7.50 -22.02 -12.50
N LYS A 240 7.87 -21.70 -13.74
CA LYS A 240 9.18 -21.13 -14.09
C LYS A 240 9.38 -19.71 -13.51
N ILE A 241 8.32 -19.01 -13.21
CA ILE A 241 8.33 -17.63 -12.71
C ILE A 241 8.26 -17.61 -11.19
N THR A 242 7.29 -18.35 -10.63
CA THR A 242 6.95 -18.31 -9.21
C THR A 242 7.78 -19.27 -8.36
N GLY A 243 8.37 -20.30 -8.98
CA GLY A 243 9.00 -21.40 -8.28
C GLY A 243 8.03 -22.38 -7.63
N ILE A 244 6.72 -22.20 -7.82
CA ILE A 244 5.66 -23.11 -7.31
C ILE A 244 5.42 -24.20 -8.36
N PRO A 245 5.54 -25.50 -8.02
CA PRO A 245 5.29 -26.58 -8.98
C PRO A 245 3.91 -26.47 -9.65
N ALA A 246 3.83 -26.73 -10.95
CA ALA A 246 2.59 -26.63 -11.72
C ALA A 246 1.46 -27.48 -11.13
N ALA A 247 1.77 -28.66 -10.62
CA ALA A 247 0.81 -29.52 -9.93
C ALA A 247 0.23 -28.84 -8.67
N LYS A 248 1.06 -28.12 -7.91
CA LYS A 248 0.61 -27.37 -6.73
C LYS A 248 -0.24 -26.17 -7.12
N ILE A 249 0.09 -25.46 -8.20
CA ILE A 249 -0.72 -24.35 -8.73
C ILE A 249 -2.14 -24.84 -9.09
N ARG A 250 -2.26 -25.99 -9.74
CA ARG A 250 -3.56 -26.61 -10.04
C ARG A 250 -4.33 -26.96 -8.78
N ALA A 251 -3.67 -27.62 -7.85
CA ALA A 251 -4.28 -28.03 -6.59
C ALA A 251 -4.79 -26.83 -5.78
N LEU A 252 -4.02 -25.75 -5.72
CA LEU A 252 -4.44 -24.50 -5.06
C LEU A 252 -5.68 -23.89 -5.74
N ALA A 253 -5.68 -23.81 -7.06
CA ALA A 253 -6.82 -23.28 -7.81
C ALA A 253 -8.09 -24.08 -7.55
N GLU A 254 -8.00 -25.40 -7.61
CA GLU A 254 -9.14 -26.32 -7.39
C GLU A 254 -9.62 -26.27 -5.94
N LEU A 255 -8.72 -26.22 -4.97
CA LEU A 255 -9.08 -26.10 -3.57
C LEU A 255 -9.84 -24.78 -3.31
N MET A 256 -9.34 -23.66 -3.81
CA MET A 256 -9.99 -22.35 -3.67
C MET A 256 -11.35 -22.31 -4.36
N ALA A 257 -11.52 -23.00 -5.49
CA ALA A 257 -12.80 -23.07 -6.20
C ALA A 257 -13.82 -24.03 -5.53
N SER A 258 -13.36 -24.98 -4.74
CA SER A 258 -14.21 -25.97 -4.08
C SER A 258 -14.72 -25.56 -2.71
N LYS A 259 -14.20 -24.45 -2.16
CA LYS A 259 -14.49 -23.97 -0.80
C LYS A 259 -15.01 -22.54 -0.80
N ARG A 260 -15.70 -22.17 0.27
CA ARG A 260 -16.00 -20.78 0.56
C ARG A 260 -14.71 -20.09 1.00
N THR A 261 -14.07 -19.41 0.04
CA THR A 261 -12.71 -18.89 0.19
C THR A 261 -12.69 -17.38 0.39
N GLN A 262 -11.94 -16.92 1.40
CA GLN A 262 -11.57 -15.54 1.62
C GLN A 262 -10.11 -15.34 1.24
N LEU A 263 -9.83 -14.43 0.30
CA LEU A 263 -8.49 -14.01 -0.09
C LEU A 263 -8.07 -12.80 0.74
N CYS A 264 -7.04 -12.94 1.54
CA CYS A 264 -6.53 -11.91 2.44
C CYS A 264 -5.17 -11.40 1.95
N ALA A 265 -5.18 -10.36 1.12
CA ALA A 265 -3.97 -9.74 0.62
C ALA A 265 -3.50 -8.57 1.51
N SER A 266 -2.24 -8.21 1.38
CA SER A 266 -1.68 -7.05 2.05
C SER A 266 -1.11 -6.01 1.09
N TRP A 267 -0.73 -4.85 1.63
CA TRP A 267 -0.08 -3.81 0.81
C TRP A 267 1.35 -4.16 0.41
N ALA A 268 1.96 -5.17 1.03
CA ALA A 268 3.33 -5.56 0.72
C ALA A 268 3.49 -5.96 -0.75
N ILE A 269 2.55 -6.71 -1.30
CA ILE A 269 2.61 -7.24 -2.68
C ILE A 269 2.58 -6.15 -3.76
N GLN A 270 2.07 -4.95 -3.45
CA GLN A 270 2.02 -3.84 -4.41
C GLN A 270 3.24 -2.92 -4.33
N ARG A 271 4.13 -3.09 -3.33
CA ARG A 271 5.34 -2.26 -3.15
C ARG A 271 6.51 -2.75 -4.00
N ALA A 272 6.25 -2.98 -5.27
CA ALA A 272 7.20 -3.53 -6.23
C ALA A 272 6.99 -2.90 -7.61
N HIS A 273 7.88 -3.22 -8.55
CA HIS A 273 7.70 -2.85 -9.95
C HIS A 273 6.40 -3.47 -10.50
N HIS A 274 5.55 -2.66 -11.13
CA HIS A 274 4.20 -3.04 -11.55
C HIS A 274 3.32 -3.57 -10.41
N GLY A 275 3.43 -2.97 -9.22
CA GLY A 275 2.70 -3.39 -8.01
C GLY A 275 1.17 -3.29 -8.10
N GLU A 276 0.62 -2.60 -9.09
CA GLU A 276 -0.80 -2.59 -9.40
C GLU A 276 -1.29 -3.94 -9.94
N MET A 277 -0.43 -4.71 -10.62
CA MET A 277 -0.82 -5.93 -11.31
C MET A 277 -1.22 -7.10 -10.37
N PRO A 278 -0.54 -7.35 -9.24
CA PRO A 278 -0.99 -8.36 -8.28
C PRO A 278 -2.42 -8.12 -7.79
N TYR A 279 -2.76 -6.89 -7.45
CA TYR A 279 -4.11 -6.55 -6.99
C TYR A 279 -5.15 -6.85 -8.06
N TRP A 280 -4.89 -6.43 -9.30
CA TRP A 280 -5.80 -6.69 -10.39
C TRP A 280 -5.96 -8.20 -10.68
N ALA A 281 -4.86 -8.95 -10.65
CA ALA A 281 -4.90 -10.39 -10.86
C ALA A 281 -5.70 -11.13 -9.77
N ILE A 282 -5.57 -10.71 -8.50
CA ILE A 282 -6.33 -11.27 -7.38
C ILE A 282 -7.83 -10.97 -7.52
N VAL A 283 -8.20 -9.73 -7.87
CA VAL A 283 -9.62 -9.38 -8.14
C VAL A 283 -10.18 -10.21 -9.30
N ASN A 284 -9.44 -10.34 -10.41
CA ASN A 284 -9.86 -11.16 -11.54
C ASN A 284 -10.04 -12.62 -11.15
N PHE A 285 -9.16 -13.16 -10.31
CA PHE A 285 -9.29 -14.52 -9.82
C PHE A 285 -10.51 -14.69 -8.91
N ALA A 286 -10.78 -13.73 -8.02
CA ALA A 286 -12.00 -13.73 -7.22
C ALA A 286 -13.27 -13.64 -8.08
N CYS A 287 -13.25 -12.93 -9.21
CA CYS A 287 -14.33 -12.93 -10.19
C CYS A 287 -14.50 -14.30 -10.86
N ILE A 288 -13.40 -15.01 -11.17
CA ILE A 288 -13.44 -16.37 -11.71
C ILE A 288 -14.07 -17.35 -10.71
N LEU A 289 -13.75 -17.21 -9.43
CA LEU A 289 -14.39 -17.98 -8.35
C LEU A 289 -15.87 -17.60 -8.17
N GLY A 290 -16.23 -16.36 -8.49
CA GLY A 290 -17.60 -15.85 -8.34
C GLY A 290 -18.02 -15.65 -6.89
N ASN A 291 -17.08 -15.35 -6.01
CA ASN A 291 -17.30 -15.31 -4.56
C ASN A 291 -17.30 -13.90 -3.95
N ILE A 292 -17.09 -12.84 -4.74
CA ILE A 292 -17.17 -11.46 -4.27
C ILE A 292 -18.61 -11.12 -3.89
N GLY A 293 -18.79 -10.54 -2.69
CA GLY A 293 -20.09 -10.16 -2.16
C GLY A 293 -20.89 -11.28 -1.50
N LEU A 294 -20.33 -12.49 -1.39
CA LEU A 294 -20.91 -13.57 -0.62
C LEU A 294 -20.40 -13.55 0.83
N PRO A 295 -21.23 -13.96 1.82
CA PRO A 295 -20.84 -13.95 3.22
C PRO A 295 -19.54 -14.73 3.48
N GLY A 296 -18.57 -14.08 4.12
CA GLY A 296 -17.28 -14.68 4.49
C GLY A 296 -16.38 -15.08 3.32
N GLN A 297 -16.62 -14.55 2.13
CA GLN A 297 -15.89 -14.89 0.92
C GLN A 297 -15.43 -13.63 0.19
N GLY A 298 -14.64 -13.80 -0.87
CA GLY A 298 -14.17 -12.72 -1.73
C GLY A 298 -12.73 -12.34 -1.46
N VAL A 299 -12.42 -11.06 -1.56
CA VAL A 299 -11.06 -10.53 -1.42
C VAL A 299 -11.05 -9.29 -0.55
N GLY A 300 -9.97 -9.11 0.20
CA GLY A 300 -9.69 -7.88 0.95
C GLY A 300 -8.20 -7.58 0.97
N PHE A 301 -7.86 -6.30 0.90
CA PHE A 301 -6.48 -5.82 0.75
C PHE A 301 -5.93 -5.10 1.98
N SER A 302 -6.66 -5.12 3.09
CA SER A 302 -6.29 -4.36 4.30
C SER A 302 -6.28 -5.19 5.59
N TRP A 303 -6.25 -6.49 5.52
CA TRP A 303 -6.28 -7.40 6.67
C TRP A 303 -5.12 -7.24 7.66
N HIS A 304 -4.02 -6.69 7.20
CA HIS A 304 -2.82 -6.41 8.00
C HIS A 304 -2.79 -5.00 8.59
N TYR A 305 -3.82 -4.16 8.36
CA TYR A 305 -3.76 -2.75 8.72
C TYR A 305 -5.10 -2.16 9.20
N GLY A 306 -6.15 -2.29 8.42
CA GLY A 306 -7.33 -1.46 8.46
C GLY A 306 -8.50 -1.99 9.28
N GLY A 307 -8.29 -2.58 10.45
CA GLY A 307 -9.39 -3.11 11.23
C GLY A 307 -9.91 -4.42 10.67
N GLY A 308 -8.99 -5.35 10.47
CA GLY A 308 -9.27 -6.65 9.89
C GLY A 308 -10.38 -7.38 10.63
N GLY A 309 -11.50 -7.59 9.97
CA GLY A 309 -12.62 -8.32 10.49
C GLY A 309 -13.68 -7.49 11.22
N THR A 310 -13.47 -6.21 11.46
CA THR A 310 -14.46 -5.34 12.08
C THR A 310 -15.35 -4.68 11.04
N ALA A 311 -16.61 -5.11 10.95
CA ALA A 311 -17.63 -4.46 10.12
C ALA A 311 -18.06 -3.10 10.67
N GLN A 312 -17.59 -2.75 11.81
CA GLN A 312 -18.10 -1.61 12.53
C GLN A 312 -17.18 -0.46 12.61
N SER A 313 -16.67 0.01 11.63
CA SER A 313 -15.99 1.25 11.84
C SER A 313 -16.93 2.44 11.81
N GLY A 314 -17.59 2.66 12.89
CA GLY A 314 -17.90 3.99 13.32
C GLY A 314 -16.66 4.74 13.79
N GLY A 315 -15.49 4.12 13.68
CA GLY A 315 -14.21 4.68 14.07
C GLY A 315 -13.82 5.81 13.14
N THR A 316 -14.07 7.03 13.56
CA THR A 316 -13.43 8.19 12.94
C THR A 316 -11.95 8.14 13.27
N ALA A 317 -11.11 8.20 12.24
CA ALA A 317 -9.69 8.47 12.46
C ALA A 317 -9.56 9.70 13.39
N PRO A 318 -8.69 9.65 14.42
CA PRO A 318 -8.59 10.76 15.36
C PRO A 318 -8.36 12.06 14.59
N THR A 319 -9.27 13.00 14.78
CA THR A 319 -9.16 14.32 14.15
C THR A 319 -7.93 15.02 14.70
N GLY A 320 -7.06 15.44 13.81
CA GLY A 320 -5.92 16.24 14.20
C GLY A 320 -6.29 17.70 14.46
N MET A 321 -5.34 18.49 14.96
CA MET A 321 -5.46 19.93 15.03
C MET A 321 -5.68 20.50 13.61
N SER A 322 -6.50 21.54 13.48
CA SER A 322 -6.69 22.23 12.19
C SER A 322 -5.36 22.68 11.60
N GLN A 323 -5.11 22.27 10.37
CA GLN A 323 -3.88 22.61 9.66
C GLN A 323 -3.98 23.95 8.91
N GLY A 324 -5.16 24.53 8.79
CA GLY A 324 -5.39 25.67 7.92
C GLY A 324 -5.36 25.26 6.43
N ARG A 325 -5.13 26.23 5.55
CA ARG A 325 -5.11 26.04 4.10
C ARG A 325 -3.71 26.30 3.55
N ASN A 326 -3.23 25.37 2.70
CA ASN A 326 -2.01 25.59 1.92
C ASN A 326 -2.34 26.40 0.66
N PRO A 327 -1.87 27.64 0.51
CA PRO A 327 -2.09 28.44 -0.70
C PRO A 327 -1.18 28.03 -1.86
N VAL A 328 -0.06 27.36 -1.59
CA VAL A 328 0.86 26.87 -2.62
C VAL A 328 0.25 25.65 -3.34
N LYS A 329 0.21 25.71 -4.68
CA LYS A 329 -0.40 24.68 -5.53
C LYS A 329 0.62 23.70 -6.14
N LYS A 330 1.86 23.76 -5.68
CA LYS A 330 2.93 22.88 -6.16
C LYS A 330 2.88 21.53 -5.44
N ILE A 331 2.77 20.49 -6.22
CA ILE A 331 2.76 19.10 -5.74
C ILE A 331 3.89 18.29 -6.39
N CYS A 332 4.36 17.28 -5.68
CA CYS A 332 5.24 16.24 -6.19
C CYS A 332 4.67 14.87 -5.84
N PRO A 333 4.33 14.02 -6.81
CA PRO A 333 3.98 12.64 -6.50
C PRO A 333 5.11 11.95 -5.76
N ALA A 334 4.79 11.16 -4.71
CA ALA A 334 5.78 10.49 -3.88
C ALA A 334 6.78 9.66 -4.69
N SER A 335 6.32 9.02 -5.77
CA SER A 335 7.13 8.24 -6.69
C SER A 335 8.08 9.07 -7.58
N ARG A 336 7.95 10.40 -7.61
CA ARG A 336 8.70 11.30 -8.51
C ARG A 336 9.64 12.26 -7.78
N ILE A 337 9.92 12.05 -6.51
CA ILE A 337 10.83 12.92 -5.74
C ILE A 337 12.21 12.99 -6.39
N SER A 338 12.77 11.86 -6.83
CA SER A 338 14.07 11.86 -7.53
C SER A 338 14.02 12.65 -8.84
N GLU A 339 12.93 12.52 -9.61
CA GLU A 339 12.75 13.27 -10.86
C GLU A 339 12.60 14.77 -10.59
N MET A 340 11.89 15.15 -9.55
CA MET A 340 11.78 16.55 -9.09
C MET A 340 13.15 17.16 -8.79
N LEU A 341 14.02 16.41 -8.12
CA LEU A 341 15.38 16.88 -7.78
C LEU A 341 16.28 16.98 -9.01
N LEU A 342 16.15 16.06 -9.97
CA LEU A 342 16.94 16.03 -11.20
C LEU A 342 16.44 17.03 -12.26
N ASN A 343 15.13 17.28 -12.29
CA ASN A 343 14.47 18.09 -13.32
C ASN A 343 13.50 19.12 -12.68
N PRO A 344 13.98 20.07 -11.86
CA PRO A 344 13.12 21.08 -11.26
C PRO A 344 12.46 21.95 -12.32
N GLY A 345 11.20 22.28 -12.15
CA GLY A 345 10.43 23.12 -13.08
C GLY A 345 9.90 22.39 -14.33
N LYS A 346 10.20 21.10 -14.52
CA LYS A 346 9.69 20.33 -15.66
C LYS A 346 8.20 20.03 -15.52
N GLU A 347 7.46 20.13 -16.62
CA GLU A 347 6.07 19.70 -16.67
C GLU A 347 5.92 18.17 -16.61
N PHE A 348 4.89 17.69 -15.94
CA PHE A 348 4.50 16.29 -15.91
C PHE A 348 2.98 16.13 -15.84
N THR A 349 2.49 14.94 -16.23
CA THR A 349 1.09 14.58 -16.09
C THR A 349 0.90 13.63 -14.92
N TYR A 350 -0.10 13.89 -14.08
CA TYR A 350 -0.51 13.05 -12.97
C TYR A 350 -2.03 13.02 -12.86
N ASN A 351 -2.64 11.84 -12.84
CA ASN A 351 -4.10 11.65 -12.84
C ASN A 351 -4.81 12.50 -13.92
N GLY A 352 -4.27 12.50 -15.14
CA GLY A 352 -4.85 13.24 -16.28
C GLY A 352 -4.65 14.75 -16.26
N SER A 353 -4.11 15.33 -15.20
CA SER A 353 -3.85 16.76 -15.07
C SER A 353 -2.37 17.10 -15.25
N LYS A 354 -2.09 18.28 -15.80
CA LYS A 354 -0.72 18.79 -15.96
C LYS A 354 -0.27 19.55 -14.73
N TYR A 355 0.95 19.31 -14.32
CA TYR A 355 1.62 19.94 -13.18
C TYR A 355 3.03 20.35 -13.55
N THR A 356 3.58 21.32 -12.82
CA THR A 356 4.99 21.69 -12.91
C THR A 356 5.72 21.22 -11.67
N SER A 357 6.82 20.51 -11.85
CA SER A 357 7.68 20.02 -10.77
C SER A 357 8.16 21.18 -9.90
N PRO A 358 8.05 21.09 -8.56
CA PRO A 358 8.57 22.14 -7.68
C PRO A 358 10.07 22.35 -7.83
N THR A 359 10.53 23.58 -7.62
CA THR A 359 11.94 23.90 -7.48
C THR A 359 12.29 24.06 -6.01
N VAL A 360 12.51 22.92 -5.37
CA VAL A 360 12.74 22.86 -3.92
C VAL A 360 14.15 23.31 -3.53
N LYS A 361 14.27 24.06 -2.46
CA LYS A 361 15.52 24.58 -1.87
C LYS A 361 15.70 24.19 -0.40
N LEU A 362 14.60 23.89 0.31
CA LEU A 362 14.59 23.46 1.71
C LEU A 362 13.62 22.29 1.89
#